data_eb208363775d1333f7d64dccb1ef572f
#
_entry.id   eb208363775d1333f7d64dccb1ef572f
#
_cell.length_a   1.000
_cell.length_b   1.000
_cell.length_c   1.000
_cell.angle_alpha   90.00
_cell.angle_beta   90.00
_cell.angle_gamma   90.00
#
_symmetry.space_group_name_H-M   'P 1'
#
loop_
_entity.id
_entity.type
_entity.pdbx_description
1 polymer ?
#
loop_
_entity_poly.entity_id
_entity_poly.type
_entity_poly.pdbx_seq_one_letter_code
_entity_poly.pdbx_strand_id
1 'polypeptide(L)'
;GGVCTCASALELHGVWVAPFGDLVHVRGRNVAPNGSTGTHHVCRRYGRAQPELYPLDDVATALAYAVRCLEGEAIVAACDSVLHKGLLESSDLQAMFSSMPIRIRRLLDRCDGCADSGAESIFGFRLASLGIAFESQVEIPGIGRVDFLIGKRLIVEVDSIAYHDKSPAQREKDRVRDEAAHRMGYIPWRISYKRLMYSWDEVVETL
;
A
#
# COMPACT_ATOMS: atom_id res chain seq x y z
N GLY A 1 -17.89 -7.49 23.80
CA GLY A 1 -17.23 -8.10 22.66
C GLY A 1 -17.34 -7.23 21.44
N GLY A 2 -16.29 -7.16 20.64
CA GLY A 2 -16.25 -6.46 19.37
C GLY A 2 -15.76 -7.41 18.27
N VAL A 3 -15.95 -7.01 17.03
CA VAL A 3 -15.46 -7.72 15.84
C VAL A 3 -14.15 -7.06 15.42
N CYS A 4 -13.10 -7.84 15.17
CA CYS A 4 -11.86 -7.33 14.57
C CYS A 4 -12.15 -6.85 13.13
N THR A 5 -11.73 -5.64 12.81
CA THR A 5 -12.06 -4.97 11.55
C THR A 5 -10.92 -4.06 11.08
N CYS A 6 -11.13 -3.32 9.99
CA CYS A 6 -10.22 -2.27 9.53
C CYS A 6 -8.80 -2.82 9.28
N ALA A 7 -7.78 -2.04 9.59
CA ALA A 7 -6.36 -2.38 9.41
C ALA A 7 -5.99 -3.73 10.04
N SER A 8 -6.41 -3.98 11.28
CA SER A 8 -6.11 -5.24 11.98
C SER A 8 -6.71 -6.47 11.29
N ALA A 9 -7.92 -6.38 10.77
CA ALA A 9 -8.53 -7.48 10.02
C ALA A 9 -7.86 -7.66 8.65
N LEU A 10 -7.55 -6.57 7.96
CA LEU A 10 -6.84 -6.62 6.68
C LEU A 10 -5.48 -7.30 6.83
N GLU A 11 -4.72 -6.97 7.86
CA GLU A 11 -3.43 -7.60 8.17
C GLU A 11 -3.58 -9.10 8.44
N LEU A 12 -4.61 -9.53 9.21
CA LEU A 12 -4.91 -10.94 9.44
C LEU A 12 -5.30 -11.70 8.16
N HIS A 13 -5.87 -11.00 7.17
CA HIS A 13 -6.13 -11.55 5.83
C HIS A 13 -4.90 -11.51 4.91
N GLY A 14 -3.74 -11.08 5.43
CA GLY A 14 -2.50 -10.98 4.67
C GLY A 14 -2.45 -9.80 3.69
N VAL A 15 -3.38 -8.86 3.79
CA VAL A 15 -3.35 -7.61 3.02
C VAL A 15 -2.25 -6.71 3.60
N TRP A 16 -1.47 -6.11 2.73
CA TRP A 16 -0.47 -5.14 3.18
C TRP A 16 -1.17 -3.86 3.69
N VAL A 17 -0.80 -3.43 4.87
CA VAL A 17 -1.32 -2.21 5.50
C VAL A 17 -0.15 -1.38 5.99
N ALA A 18 -0.18 -0.07 5.73
CA ALA A 18 0.79 0.85 6.29
C ALA A 18 0.71 0.84 7.82
N PRO A 19 1.80 1.14 8.55
CA PRO A 19 1.79 1.18 10.01
C PRO A 19 0.64 2.06 10.54
N PHE A 20 -0.20 1.51 11.41
CA PHE A 20 -1.41 2.15 11.93
C PHE A 20 -1.46 2.22 13.47
N GLY A 21 -0.33 1.91 14.14
CA GLY A 21 -0.19 1.90 15.60
C GLY A 21 -0.46 0.53 16.23
N ASP A 22 -0.37 0.46 17.56
CA ASP A 22 -0.38 -0.80 18.32
C ASP A 22 -1.79 -1.24 18.77
N LEU A 23 -2.82 -0.45 18.48
CA LEU A 23 -4.17 -0.76 18.92
C LEU A 23 -4.87 -1.71 17.96
N VAL A 24 -5.56 -2.71 18.51
CA VAL A 24 -6.43 -3.58 17.70
C VAL A 24 -7.66 -2.80 17.23
N HIS A 25 -7.89 -2.76 15.94
CA HIS A 25 -9.04 -2.11 15.34
C HIS A 25 -10.29 -2.99 15.44
N VAL A 26 -11.31 -2.49 16.13
CA VAL A 26 -12.56 -3.22 16.37
C VAL A 26 -13.78 -2.39 16.02
N ARG A 27 -14.91 -3.07 15.76
CA ARG A 27 -16.23 -2.50 15.69
C ARG A 27 -17.20 -3.25 16.60
N GLY A 28 -18.30 -2.63 17.02
CA GLY A 28 -19.32 -3.30 17.83
C GLY A 28 -20.39 -2.35 18.33
N ARG A 29 -21.54 -2.91 18.72
CA ARG A 29 -22.70 -2.14 19.21
C ARG A 29 -22.48 -1.56 20.61
N ASN A 30 -21.70 -2.25 21.44
CA ASN A 30 -21.50 -1.93 22.86
C ASN A 30 -20.13 -1.32 23.14
N VAL A 31 -19.43 -0.87 22.10
CA VAL A 31 -18.15 -0.20 22.26
C VAL A 31 -18.41 1.30 22.30
N ALA A 32 -17.90 1.98 23.31
CA ALA A 32 -18.11 3.42 23.51
C ALA A 32 -17.81 4.21 22.23
N PRO A 33 -18.67 5.17 21.83
CA PRO A 33 -18.58 5.78 20.49
C PRO A 33 -17.38 6.69 20.28
N ASN A 34 -16.61 6.99 21.30
CA ASN A 34 -15.49 7.92 21.25
C ASN A 34 -14.28 7.35 22.00
N GLY A 35 -13.36 6.75 21.27
CA GLY A 35 -12.04 6.61 21.78
C GLY A 35 -11.48 5.21 21.86
N SER A 36 -10.18 5.17 21.88
CA SER A 36 -9.38 4.02 22.24
C SER A 36 -9.64 3.67 23.70
N THR A 37 -10.02 2.44 23.97
CA THR A 37 -10.06 1.90 25.32
C THR A 37 -8.81 1.04 25.50
N GLY A 38 -7.77 1.55 26.16
CA GLY A 38 -6.57 0.80 26.52
C GLY A 38 -5.90 0.06 25.36
N THR A 39 -6.46 -1.05 24.88
CA THR A 39 -5.90 -1.94 23.85
C THR A 39 -6.64 -1.91 22.51
N HIS A 40 -7.72 -1.13 22.38
CA HIS A 40 -8.59 -1.17 21.20
C HIS A 40 -8.87 0.21 20.63
N HIS A 41 -8.87 0.31 19.29
CA HIS A 41 -9.38 1.44 18.53
C HIS A 41 -10.75 1.11 17.94
N VAL A 42 -11.77 1.93 18.26
CA VAL A 42 -13.14 1.70 17.78
C VAL A 42 -13.35 2.35 16.43
N CYS A 43 -13.53 1.52 15.41
CA CYS A 43 -13.68 1.96 14.04
C CYS A 43 -15.13 2.29 13.69
N ARG A 44 -15.30 3.25 12.77
CA ARG A 44 -16.56 3.62 12.14
C ARG A 44 -16.45 3.50 10.62
N ARG A 45 -17.56 3.25 9.94
CA ARG A 45 -17.63 3.24 8.47
C ARG A 45 -18.55 4.33 7.94
N TYR A 46 -18.50 4.56 6.65
CA TYR A 46 -19.55 5.29 5.95
C TYR A 46 -20.75 4.39 5.73
N GLY A 47 -21.96 4.97 5.89
CA GLY A 47 -23.20 4.23 5.72
C GLY A 47 -23.57 3.32 6.90
N ARG A 48 -24.47 2.35 6.65
CA ARG A 48 -25.02 1.47 7.68
C ARG A 48 -24.02 0.40 8.10
N ALA A 49 -23.91 0.15 9.41
CA ALA A 49 -23.07 -0.91 9.94
C ALA A 49 -23.55 -2.30 9.48
N GLN A 50 -22.59 -3.19 9.21
CA GLN A 50 -22.87 -4.59 8.92
C GLN A 50 -23.20 -5.37 10.21
N PRO A 51 -23.98 -6.46 10.13
CA PRO A 51 -24.21 -7.36 11.26
C PRO A 51 -22.88 -7.94 11.79
N GLU A 52 -22.85 -8.23 13.10
CA GLU A 52 -21.74 -8.89 13.76
C GLU A 52 -21.98 -10.41 13.71
N LEU A 53 -21.55 -11.07 12.63
CA LEU A 53 -21.76 -12.50 12.43
C LEU A 53 -20.56 -13.35 12.90
N TYR A 54 -19.34 -12.80 12.80
CA TYR A 54 -18.08 -13.47 13.08
C TYR A 54 -17.16 -12.55 13.89
N PRO A 55 -16.17 -13.09 14.61
CA PRO A 55 -15.21 -12.29 15.38
C PRO A 55 -14.22 -11.49 14.53
N LEU A 56 -14.10 -11.82 13.25
CA LEU A 56 -13.24 -11.18 12.25
C LEU A 56 -14.08 -10.81 11.04
N ASP A 57 -13.98 -9.57 10.57
CA ASP A 57 -14.62 -9.12 9.35
C ASP A 57 -13.91 -9.67 8.10
N ASP A 58 -14.68 -9.91 7.04
CA ASP A 58 -14.15 -10.18 5.71
C ASP A 58 -13.40 -8.96 5.14
N VAL A 59 -12.63 -9.17 4.07
CA VAL A 59 -11.78 -8.14 3.44
C VAL A 59 -12.59 -6.91 3.03
N ALA A 60 -13.76 -7.10 2.39
CA ALA A 60 -14.59 -6.00 1.91
C ALA A 60 -15.13 -5.16 3.07
N THR A 61 -15.63 -5.84 4.11
CA THR A 61 -16.11 -5.16 5.32
C THR A 61 -14.98 -4.44 6.03
N ALA A 62 -13.83 -5.09 6.24
CA ALA A 62 -12.66 -4.50 6.88
C ALA A 62 -12.16 -3.25 6.14
N LEU A 63 -12.10 -3.31 4.80
CA LEU A 63 -11.68 -2.18 3.96
C LEU A 63 -12.68 -1.01 4.06
N ALA A 64 -13.99 -1.28 4.13
CA ALA A 64 -15.01 -0.24 4.31
C ALA A 64 -14.88 0.51 5.65
N TYR A 65 -14.28 -0.10 6.66
CA TYR A 65 -13.91 0.57 7.92
C TYR A 65 -12.55 1.28 7.78
N ALA A 66 -11.58 0.66 7.11
CA ALA A 66 -10.22 1.19 6.96
C ALA A 66 -10.17 2.56 6.30
N VAL A 67 -11.03 2.83 5.32
CA VAL A 67 -11.12 4.14 4.61
C VAL A 67 -11.45 5.34 5.50
N ARG A 68 -11.78 5.14 6.76
CA ARG A 68 -11.97 6.22 7.74
C ARG A 68 -10.85 6.32 8.76
N CYS A 69 -10.04 5.29 8.86
CA CYS A 69 -8.96 5.21 9.86
C CYS A 69 -7.59 5.44 9.24
N LEU A 70 -7.43 5.12 7.94
CA LEU A 70 -6.16 5.24 7.23
C LEU A 70 -6.09 6.54 6.42
N GLU A 71 -4.88 7.01 6.20
CA GLU A 71 -4.58 8.11 5.29
C GLU A 71 -4.72 7.68 3.82
N GLY A 72 -4.83 8.65 2.90
CA GLY A 72 -5.11 8.39 1.49
C GLY A 72 -4.14 7.42 0.82
N GLU A 73 -2.83 7.59 1.02
CA GLU A 73 -1.82 6.68 0.45
C GLU A 73 -1.90 5.27 1.04
N ALA A 74 -2.22 5.15 2.34
CA ALA A 74 -2.39 3.86 2.99
C ALA A 74 -3.66 3.14 2.51
N ILE A 75 -4.72 3.87 2.17
CA ILE A 75 -5.92 3.32 1.54
C ILE A 75 -5.59 2.75 0.16
N VAL A 76 -4.85 3.50 -0.67
CA VAL A 76 -4.43 3.05 -2.00
C VAL A 76 -3.59 1.79 -1.89
N ALA A 77 -2.58 1.78 -1.01
CA ALA A 77 -1.73 0.62 -0.81
C ALA A 77 -2.49 -0.63 -0.33
N ALA A 78 -3.48 -0.46 0.55
CA ALA A 78 -4.35 -1.56 0.97
C ALA A 78 -5.24 -2.06 -0.17
N CYS A 79 -5.82 -1.16 -0.99
CA CYS A 79 -6.60 -1.52 -2.16
C CYS A 79 -5.75 -2.26 -3.21
N ASP A 80 -4.55 -1.76 -3.52
CA ASP A 80 -3.63 -2.42 -4.45
C ASP A 80 -3.25 -3.83 -3.96
N SER A 81 -2.93 -3.96 -2.68
CA SER A 81 -2.65 -5.28 -2.09
C SER A 81 -3.83 -6.24 -2.18
N VAL A 82 -5.06 -5.75 -2.02
CA VAL A 82 -6.29 -6.56 -2.17
C VAL A 82 -6.46 -7.01 -3.62
N LEU A 83 -6.25 -6.12 -4.58
CA LEU A 83 -6.33 -6.41 -6.03
C LEU A 83 -5.22 -7.39 -6.45
N HIS A 84 -3.97 -7.10 -6.09
CA HIS A 84 -2.80 -7.91 -6.41
C HIS A 84 -2.95 -9.36 -5.92
N LYS A 85 -3.54 -9.53 -4.73
CA LYS A 85 -3.81 -10.87 -4.16
C LYS A 85 -5.07 -11.54 -4.70
N GLY A 86 -5.84 -10.88 -5.55
CA GLY A 86 -7.10 -11.38 -6.07
C GLY A 86 -8.17 -11.62 -5.00
N LEU A 87 -8.12 -10.88 -3.88
CA LEU A 87 -9.09 -11.00 -2.80
C LEU A 87 -10.42 -10.29 -3.12
N LEU A 88 -10.36 -9.24 -3.93
CA LEU A 88 -11.49 -8.54 -4.53
C LEU A 88 -11.10 -8.13 -5.96
N GLU A 89 -12.10 -7.91 -6.80
CA GLU A 89 -11.93 -7.36 -8.13
C GLU A 89 -12.09 -5.82 -8.13
N SER A 90 -11.61 -5.15 -9.19
CA SER A 90 -11.80 -3.70 -9.36
C SER A 90 -13.28 -3.31 -9.33
N SER A 91 -14.16 -4.13 -9.89
CA SER A 91 -15.62 -3.94 -9.87
C SER A 91 -16.19 -3.94 -8.45
N ASP A 92 -15.67 -4.79 -7.56
CA ASP A 92 -16.09 -4.86 -6.15
C ASP A 92 -15.69 -3.58 -5.42
N LEU A 93 -14.46 -3.11 -5.62
CA LEU A 93 -13.99 -1.86 -5.04
C LEU A 93 -14.82 -0.67 -5.54
N GLN A 94 -15.10 -0.58 -6.85
CA GLN A 94 -15.91 0.47 -7.43
C GLN A 94 -17.33 0.46 -6.84
N ALA A 95 -17.97 -0.69 -6.73
CA ALA A 95 -19.29 -0.83 -6.13
C ALA A 95 -19.30 -0.40 -4.67
N MET A 96 -18.32 -0.86 -3.88
CA MET A 96 -18.19 -0.53 -2.46
C MET A 96 -17.93 0.96 -2.23
N PHE A 97 -17.09 1.60 -3.05
CA PHE A 97 -16.72 3.01 -2.90
C PHE A 97 -17.75 3.97 -3.52
N SER A 98 -18.68 3.49 -4.37
CA SER A 98 -19.68 4.32 -5.07
C SER A 98 -20.49 5.22 -4.13
N SER A 99 -20.80 4.75 -2.94
CA SER A 99 -21.57 5.48 -1.90
C SER A 99 -20.70 6.32 -0.94
N MET A 100 -19.37 6.30 -1.12
CA MET A 100 -18.43 7.01 -0.24
C MET A 100 -18.21 8.46 -0.68
N PRO A 101 -17.68 9.34 0.19
CA PRO A 101 -17.34 10.70 -0.17
C PRO A 101 -16.41 10.74 -1.40
N ILE A 102 -16.56 11.79 -2.23
CA ILE A 102 -15.79 11.94 -3.48
C ILE A 102 -14.27 11.86 -3.27
N ARG A 103 -13.76 12.38 -2.13
CA ARG A 103 -12.34 12.30 -1.78
C ARG A 103 -11.82 10.86 -1.68
N ILE A 104 -12.67 9.94 -1.18
CA ILE A 104 -12.32 8.51 -1.07
C ILE A 104 -12.46 7.83 -2.43
N ARG A 105 -13.55 8.11 -3.17
CA ARG A 105 -13.76 7.55 -4.52
C ARG A 105 -12.60 7.85 -5.46
N ARG A 106 -12.06 9.07 -5.42
CA ARG A 106 -10.90 9.47 -6.25
C ARG A 106 -9.61 8.73 -5.92
N LEU A 107 -9.51 8.06 -4.78
CA LEU A 107 -8.35 7.22 -4.46
C LEU A 107 -8.32 5.96 -5.35
N LEU A 108 -9.50 5.44 -5.76
CA LEU A 108 -9.57 4.29 -6.66
C LEU A 108 -8.95 4.58 -8.04
N ASP A 109 -8.99 5.82 -8.50
CA ASP A 109 -8.36 6.24 -9.76
C ASP A 109 -6.82 6.09 -9.72
N ARG A 110 -6.28 5.83 -8.53
CA ARG A 110 -4.86 5.65 -8.26
C ARG A 110 -4.47 4.20 -7.95
N CYS A 111 -5.45 3.30 -7.88
CA CYS A 111 -5.25 1.89 -7.61
C CYS A 111 -5.22 1.13 -8.94
N ASP A 112 -4.17 0.35 -9.16
CA ASP A 112 -4.03 -0.49 -10.37
C ASP A 112 -3.78 -1.96 -10.06
N GLY A 113 -3.41 -2.28 -8.81
CA GLY A 113 -3.06 -3.63 -8.37
C GLY A 113 -1.77 -4.16 -9.00
N CYS A 114 -1.00 -3.32 -9.68
CA CYS A 114 0.25 -3.72 -10.35
C CYS A 114 1.45 -3.75 -9.39
N ALA A 115 1.39 -2.99 -8.31
CA ALA A 115 2.46 -2.94 -7.32
C ALA A 115 2.62 -4.29 -6.59
N ASP A 116 3.84 -4.80 -6.54
CA ASP A 116 4.17 -6.05 -5.84
C ASP A 116 4.19 -5.86 -4.31
N SER A 117 4.30 -4.61 -3.86
CA SER A 117 4.31 -4.26 -2.43
C SER A 117 3.55 -2.97 -2.14
N GLY A 118 3.08 -2.82 -0.90
CA GLY A 118 2.44 -1.57 -0.50
C GLY A 118 3.42 -0.38 -0.42
N ALA A 119 4.73 -0.63 -0.29
CA ALA A 119 5.73 0.42 -0.37
C ALA A 119 5.81 1.01 -1.80
N GLU A 120 5.71 0.16 -2.82
CA GLU A 120 5.61 0.61 -4.22
C GLU A 120 4.33 1.40 -4.46
N SER A 121 3.17 0.94 -3.97
CA SER A 121 1.91 1.69 -4.06
C SER A 121 2.02 3.08 -3.45
N ILE A 122 2.64 3.20 -2.26
CA ILE A 122 2.88 4.51 -1.61
C ILE A 122 3.81 5.38 -2.44
N PHE A 123 4.90 4.83 -2.96
CA PHE A 123 5.84 5.58 -3.78
C PHE A 123 5.16 6.11 -5.06
N GLY A 124 4.45 5.25 -5.79
CA GLY A 124 3.67 5.64 -6.97
C GLY A 124 2.62 6.71 -6.68
N PHE A 125 1.87 6.55 -5.56
CA PHE A 125 0.91 7.54 -5.10
C PHE A 125 1.56 8.91 -4.84
N ARG A 126 2.71 8.94 -4.21
CA ARG A 126 3.45 10.17 -3.89
C ARG A 126 4.01 10.83 -5.14
N LEU A 127 4.59 10.06 -6.08
CA LEU A 127 5.04 10.58 -7.38
C LEU A 127 3.89 11.23 -8.15
N ALA A 128 2.77 10.53 -8.28
CA ALA A 128 1.58 11.05 -8.95
C ALA A 128 1.02 12.30 -8.26
N SER A 129 1.15 12.41 -6.93
CA SER A 129 0.72 13.59 -6.16
C SER A 129 1.62 14.80 -6.39
N LEU A 130 2.89 14.58 -6.74
CA LEU A 130 3.86 15.61 -7.16
C LEU A 130 3.75 15.96 -8.66
N GLY A 131 2.91 15.24 -9.42
CA GLY A 131 2.79 15.41 -10.87
C GLY A 131 3.97 14.84 -11.66
N ILE A 132 4.77 13.96 -11.04
CA ILE A 132 5.90 13.28 -11.69
C ILE A 132 5.35 12.10 -12.49
N ALA A 133 5.60 12.10 -13.79
CA ALA A 133 5.22 11.00 -14.68
C ALA A 133 6.21 9.83 -14.53
N PHE A 134 5.69 8.61 -14.43
CA PHE A 134 6.45 7.37 -14.32
C PHE A 134 5.71 6.21 -15.00
N GLU A 135 6.45 5.15 -15.26
CA GLU A 135 5.90 3.84 -15.62
C GLU A 135 6.23 2.86 -14.50
N SER A 136 5.27 2.04 -14.07
CA SER A 136 5.45 1.02 -13.04
C SER A 136 5.62 -0.35 -13.65
N GLN A 137 6.37 -1.23 -12.97
CA GLN A 137 6.57 -2.65 -13.33
C GLN A 137 7.05 -2.85 -14.78
N VAL A 138 8.08 -2.08 -15.18
CA VAL A 138 8.59 -2.04 -16.55
C VAL A 138 9.58 -3.17 -16.79
N GLU A 139 9.34 -3.96 -17.85
CA GLU A 139 10.32 -4.96 -18.30
C GLU A 139 11.33 -4.31 -19.26
N ILE A 140 12.61 -4.26 -18.86
CA ILE A 140 13.69 -3.70 -19.65
C ILE A 140 14.58 -4.84 -20.17
N PRO A 141 14.65 -5.05 -21.50
CA PRO A 141 15.50 -6.11 -22.08
C PRO A 141 16.96 -6.00 -21.61
N GLY A 142 17.50 -7.08 -21.04
CA GLY A 142 18.87 -7.12 -20.51
C GLY A 142 19.05 -6.65 -19.07
N ILE A 143 18.00 -6.09 -18.45
CA ILE A 143 17.97 -5.69 -17.04
C ILE A 143 16.92 -6.51 -16.28
N GLY A 144 15.75 -6.76 -16.89
CA GLY A 144 14.59 -7.41 -16.29
C GLY A 144 13.56 -6.40 -15.78
N ARG A 145 12.59 -6.86 -15.01
CA ARG A 145 11.51 -6.05 -14.48
C ARG A 145 12.01 -5.10 -13.38
N VAL A 146 11.64 -3.84 -13.50
CA VAL A 146 11.96 -2.76 -12.53
C VAL A 146 10.68 -2.19 -11.95
N ASP A 147 10.71 -1.71 -10.69
CA ASP A 147 9.50 -1.22 -10.03
C ASP A 147 9.00 0.07 -10.70
N PHE A 148 9.92 1.01 -10.98
CA PHE A 148 9.57 2.29 -11.63
C PHE A 148 10.62 2.73 -12.63
N LEU A 149 10.14 3.29 -13.75
CA LEU A 149 10.95 4.06 -14.69
C LEU A 149 10.44 5.51 -14.71
N ILE A 150 11.28 6.45 -14.28
CA ILE A 150 10.95 7.88 -14.25
C ILE A 150 11.68 8.56 -15.42
N GLY A 151 10.91 9.24 -16.26
CA GLY A 151 11.42 9.80 -17.50
C GLY A 151 11.97 8.68 -18.41
N LYS A 152 13.19 8.87 -18.97
CA LYS A 152 13.77 7.91 -19.92
C LYS A 152 14.88 7.06 -19.34
N ARG A 153 15.33 7.34 -18.11
CA ARG A 153 16.63 6.79 -17.64
C ARG A 153 16.67 6.44 -16.16
N LEU A 154 15.87 7.06 -15.30
CA LEU A 154 15.92 6.81 -13.87
C LEU A 154 15.10 5.56 -13.53
N ILE A 155 15.79 4.50 -13.15
CA ILE A 155 15.19 3.29 -12.60
C ILE A 155 15.11 3.45 -11.09
N VAL A 156 13.93 3.27 -10.50
CA VAL A 156 13.77 3.25 -9.05
C VAL A 156 13.25 1.90 -8.61
N GLU A 157 13.92 1.33 -7.62
CA GLU A 157 13.53 0.09 -6.92
C GLU A 157 13.20 0.44 -5.48
N VAL A 158 12.05 0.00 -4.98
CA VAL A 158 11.59 0.25 -3.62
C VAL A 158 11.80 -0.99 -2.77
N ASP A 159 12.87 -0.99 -1.99
CA ASP A 159 13.20 -2.13 -1.13
C ASP A 159 12.24 -2.21 0.08
N SER A 160 11.49 -3.30 0.17
CA SER A 160 10.66 -3.62 1.34
C SER A 160 11.51 -3.92 2.59
N ILE A 161 10.90 -3.96 3.77
CA ILE A 161 11.56 -4.17 5.09
C ILE A 161 12.45 -5.43 5.14
N ALA A 162 12.19 -6.42 4.29
CA ALA A 162 12.93 -7.69 4.23
C ALA A 162 14.35 -7.61 3.63
N TYR A 163 14.88 -6.42 3.33
CA TYR A 163 16.20 -6.26 2.67
C TYR A 163 17.38 -6.80 3.48
N HIS A 164 17.27 -6.91 4.80
CA HIS A 164 18.38 -7.35 5.66
C HIS A 164 18.75 -8.83 5.51
N ASP A 165 17.90 -9.66 4.88
CA ASP A 165 18.09 -11.11 4.74
C ASP A 165 18.56 -11.56 3.34
N LYS A 166 18.95 -10.63 2.44
CA LYS A 166 19.45 -11.02 1.11
C LYS A 166 20.74 -11.83 1.22
N SER A 167 20.74 -13.01 0.62
CA SER A 167 21.93 -13.86 0.54
C SER A 167 23.07 -13.18 -0.26
N PRO A 168 24.35 -13.57 -0.04
CA PRO A 168 25.46 -13.06 -0.85
C PRO A 168 25.24 -13.25 -2.36
N ALA A 169 24.64 -14.37 -2.77
CA ALA A 169 24.31 -14.65 -4.17
C ALA A 169 23.25 -13.67 -4.74
N GLN A 170 22.26 -13.29 -3.94
CA GLN A 170 21.25 -12.31 -4.36
C GLN A 170 21.88 -10.92 -4.50
N ARG A 171 22.73 -10.50 -3.57
CA ARG A 171 23.44 -9.23 -3.65
C ARG A 171 24.32 -9.14 -4.89
N GLU A 172 24.99 -10.24 -5.27
CA GLU A 172 25.79 -10.31 -6.49
C GLU A 172 24.91 -10.17 -7.75
N LYS A 173 23.77 -10.85 -7.81
CA LYS A 173 22.81 -10.68 -8.91
C LYS A 173 22.33 -9.23 -9.04
N ASP A 174 21.97 -8.60 -7.91
CA ASP A 174 21.55 -7.21 -7.89
C ASP A 174 22.65 -6.29 -8.42
N ARG A 175 23.92 -6.51 -8.02
CA ARG A 175 25.08 -5.75 -8.51
C ARG A 175 25.29 -5.89 -10.02
N VAL A 176 25.24 -7.12 -10.54
CA VAL A 176 25.37 -7.38 -11.98
C VAL A 176 24.26 -6.69 -12.77
N ARG A 177 23.04 -6.69 -12.23
CA ARG A 177 21.88 -6.01 -12.81
C ARG A 177 22.07 -4.49 -12.85
N ASP A 178 22.56 -3.90 -11.75
CA ASP A 178 22.83 -2.47 -11.69
C ASP A 178 23.96 -2.06 -12.67
N GLU A 179 25.01 -2.88 -12.81
CA GLU A 179 26.07 -2.68 -13.81
C GLU A 179 25.55 -2.76 -15.25
N ALA A 180 24.61 -3.68 -15.53
CA ALA A 180 23.96 -3.75 -16.84
C ALA A 180 23.14 -2.48 -17.12
N ALA A 181 22.38 -2.01 -16.15
CA ALA A 181 21.62 -0.76 -16.25
C ALA A 181 22.53 0.43 -16.56
N HIS A 182 23.63 0.59 -15.84
CA HIS A 182 24.60 1.67 -16.10
C HIS A 182 25.21 1.60 -17.51
N ARG A 183 25.59 0.40 -17.98
CA ARG A 183 26.13 0.22 -19.35
C ARG A 183 25.12 0.61 -20.43
N MET A 184 23.83 0.44 -20.17
CA MET A 184 22.73 0.82 -21.08
C MET A 184 22.32 2.29 -20.94
N GLY A 185 22.97 3.04 -20.03
CA GLY A 185 22.72 4.45 -19.82
C GLY A 185 21.57 4.77 -18.87
N TYR A 186 21.07 3.79 -18.14
CA TYR A 186 20.12 4.01 -17.05
C TYR A 186 20.83 4.41 -15.76
N ILE A 187 20.07 4.98 -14.83
CA ILE A 187 20.52 5.40 -13.50
C ILE A 187 19.72 4.57 -12.49
N PRO A 188 20.23 3.42 -12.03
CA PRO A 188 19.53 2.65 -11.01
C PRO A 188 19.63 3.33 -9.64
N TRP A 189 18.52 3.43 -8.96
CA TRP A 189 18.40 4.01 -7.62
C TRP A 189 17.51 3.14 -6.75
N ARG A 190 18.00 2.80 -5.55
CA ARG A 190 17.25 2.00 -4.57
C ARG A 190 16.83 2.85 -3.41
N ILE A 191 15.54 2.79 -3.08
CA ILE A 191 14.94 3.52 -1.96
C ILE A 191 14.50 2.49 -0.93
N SER A 192 15.09 2.56 0.28
CA SER A 192 14.62 1.71 1.37
C SER A 192 13.25 2.18 1.88
N TYR A 193 12.44 1.24 2.36
CA TYR A 193 11.18 1.53 3.04
C TYR A 193 11.31 2.63 4.10
N LYS A 194 12.39 2.60 4.88
CA LYS A 194 12.66 3.60 5.91
C LYS A 194 12.79 5.01 5.32
N ARG A 195 13.54 5.18 4.22
CA ARG A 195 13.67 6.47 3.54
C ARG A 195 12.34 6.92 2.94
N LEU A 196 11.60 6.01 2.31
CA LEU A 196 10.28 6.30 1.77
C LEU A 196 9.34 6.84 2.86
N MET A 197 9.29 6.21 4.02
CA MET A 197 8.32 6.57 5.06
C MET A 197 8.73 7.74 5.94
N TYR A 198 10.03 7.93 6.20
CA TYR A 198 10.51 8.85 7.23
C TYR A 198 11.45 9.95 6.74
N SER A 199 11.87 9.92 5.47
CA SER A 199 12.78 10.91 4.87
C SER A 199 12.31 11.26 3.45
N TRP A 200 10.99 11.45 3.26
CA TRP A 200 10.42 11.69 1.93
C TRP A 200 10.97 12.94 1.24
N ASP A 201 11.22 14.02 1.99
CA ASP A 201 11.76 15.26 1.45
C ASP A 201 13.15 15.05 0.81
N GLU A 202 14.02 14.23 1.45
CA GLU A 202 15.32 13.86 0.88
C GLU A 202 15.19 13.00 -0.40
N VAL A 203 14.12 12.19 -0.48
CA VAL A 203 13.80 11.41 -1.68
C VAL A 203 13.42 12.35 -2.83
N VAL A 204 12.57 13.34 -2.53
CA VAL A 204 12.13 14.35 -3.54
C VAL A 204 13.28 15.18 -4.05
N GLU A 205 14.22 15.59 -3.18
CA GLU A 205 15.40 16.35 -3.59
C GLU A 205 16.34 15.57 -4.55
N THR A 206 16.23 14.24 -4.56
CA THR A 206 17.04 13.35 -5.41
C THR A 206 16.36 13.06 -6.76
N LEU A 207 15.02 13.21 -6.83
CA LEU A 207 14.21 12.97 -8.03
C LEU A 207 14.39 14.11 -9.05
#